data_821b3640fd7f8902141c3d805f18801c
#
_entry.id   821b3640fd7f8902141c3d805f18801c
#
_cell.length_a   1.000
_cell.length_b   1.000
_cell.length_c   1.000
_cell.angle_alpha   90.00
_cell.angle_beta   90.00
_cell.angle_gamma   90.00
#
_symmetry.space_group_name_H-M   'P 1'
#
loop_
_entity.id
_entity.type
_entity.pdbx_description
1 polymer ?
#
loop_
_entity_poly.entity_id
_entity_poly.type
_entity_poly.pdbx_seq_one_letter_code
_entity_poly.pdbx_strand_id
1 'polypeptide(L)'
;MASRCGVPEVGGPIDPANEAHDMIMSTFGSLSKGERNRIKVRVRTAMSARAQMEGRYLGGRPPYGYVLIDVGPHPNPAKAADGKRLHALAIDERAAAVVVRIFTEFLAGAGIYAIAERLTAEGIPCPSAHDRDRNRHRCGLAWSKSAVRAILTNPRYTGRQVWNRQRKDEVLLDVHDVALGHTTKMRWNDQGQWIYSEQIAHPPIIDDETFAKAQQLLAAKNARKIVRRPRSSPRAYVLRGVLFCGICHRRMQGSWNNNQTYYRCTFPTEYALANHITHPRAVYLREAEVLPEVDTWLTKTFDPRHLPATLDALVATQISEPTPEETTLRNEIEECERQLAQYRTALDNDGDPTVIGKWITETQARKLAAEARQRNQQPTGPAPSRMSREEIAAVVETITGLMTVLPHAEPVDKMEVYTALHLRLTYHPGSRTVSTRAEIGQTCTKGSCPRTKCTQKPMCARR
;
A
#
# COMPACT_ATOMS: atom_id res chain seq x y z
N MET A 1 29.32 -25.42 3.96
CA MET A 1 30.53 -25.09 3.16
C MET A 1 30.34 -23.72 2.55
N ALA A 2 31.04 -22.70 3.02
CA ALA A 2 30.96 -21.37 2.46
C ALA A 2 31.60 -21.39 1.05
N SER A 3 30.83 -21.04 0.03
CA SER A 3 31.34 -20.86 -1.33
C SER A 3 32.43 -19.77 -1.32
N ARG A 4 33.68 -20.16 -1.48
CA ARG A 4 34.79 -19.21 -1.62
C ARG A 4 34.67 -18.56 -3.01
N CYS A 5 34.34 -17.26 -3.05
CA CYS A 5 34.43 -16.47 -4.27
C CYS A 5 35.90 -16.24 -4.62
N GLY A 6 36.31 -16.65 -5.81
CA GLY A 6 37.66 -16.39 -6.35
C GLY A 6 37.57 -15.38 -7.51
N VAL A 7 38.49 -14.44 -7.58
CA VAL A 7 38.67 -13.57 -8.75
C VAL A 7 39.88 -14.12 -9.51
N PRO A 8 39.73 -14.44 -10.80
CA PRO A 8 40.82 -15.06 -11.61
C PRO A 8 42.12 -14.27 -11.58
N GLU A 9 42.06 -12.96 -11.48
CA GLU A 9 43.21 -12.06 -11.46
C GLU A 9 44.02 -12.10 -10.14
N VAL A 10 43.45 -12.64 -9.06
CA VAL A 10 44.08 -12.73 -7.73
C VAL A 10 44.73 -14.11 -7.50
N GLY A 11 44.42 -15.10 -8.37
CA GLY A 11 45.02 -16.43 -8.31
C GLY A 11 44.59 -17.30 -7.11
N GLY A 12 43.57 -16.86 -6.34
CA GLY A 12 43.11 -17.58 -5.16
C GLY A 12 41.82 -17.05 -4.55
N PRO A 13 41.35 -17.66 -3.45
CA PRO A 13 40.16 -17.17 -2.75
C PRO A 13 40.40 -15.80 -2.11
N ILE A 14 39.41 -14.91 -2.17
CA ILE A 14 39.45 -13.58 -1.57
C ILE A 14 39.47 -13.71 -0.05
N ASP A 15 40.48 -13.08 0.57
CA ASP A 15 40.59 -12.96 2.02
C ASP A 15 40.04 -11.55 2.44
N PRO A 16 38.92 -11.46 3.15
CA PRO A 16 38.37 -10.19 3.59
C PRO A 16 39.23 -9.46 4.65
N ALA A 17 40.21 -10.13 5.24
CA ALA A 17 41.17 -9.51 6.16
C ALA A 17 42.36 -8.86 5.46
N ASN A 18 42.49 -9.04 4.15
CA ASN A 18 43.57 -8.46 3.34
C ASN A 18 43.09 -7.19 2.64
N GLU A 19 43.61 -6.03 3.04
CA GLU A 19 43.28 -4.72 2.48
C GLU A 19 43.48 -4.64 0.95
N ALA A 20 44.46 -5.32 0.38
CA ALA A 20 44.67 -5.37 -1.06
C ALA A 20 43.52 -6.12 -1.77
N HIS A 21 43.03 -7.20 -1.18
CA HIS A 21 41.85 -7.94 -1.70
C HIS A 21 40.57 -7.12 -1.60
N ASP A 22 40.38 -6.38 -0.52
CA ASP A 22 39.23 -5.47 -0.36
C ASP A 22 39.26 -4.33 -1.38
N MET A 23 40.42 -3.74 -1.63
CA MET A 23 40.61 -2.70 -2.64
C MET A 23 40.33 -3.22 -4.06
N ILE A 24 40.82 -4.43 -4.40
CA ILE A 24 40.57 -5.09 -5.67
C ILE A 24 39.06 -5.35 -5.83
N MET A 25 38.38 -5.89 -4.82
CA MET A 25 36.92 -6.13 -4.85
C MET A 25 36.13 -4.85 -5.00
N SER A 26 36.51 -3.78 -4.31
CA SER A 26 35.89 -2.46 -4.43
C SER A 26 36.06 -1.90 -5.84
N THR A 27 37.24 -2.03 -6.43
CA THR A 27 37.57 -1.56 -7.80
C THR A 27 36.76 -2.35 -8.84
N PHE A 28 36.78 -3.68 -8.80
CA PHE A 28 35.99 -4.52 -9.72
C PHE A 28 34.46 -4.33 -9.52
N GLY A 29 34.00 -4.18 -8.29
CA GLY A 29 32.63 -3.86 -7.97
C GLY A 29 32.19 -2.53 -8.58
N SER A 30 33.04 -1.50 -8.54
CA SER A 30 32.77 -0.18 -9.12
C SER A 30 32.75 -0.20 -10.65
N LEU A 31 33.71 -0.93 -11.29
CA LEU A 31 33.76 -1.13 -12.74
C LEU A 31 32.51 -1.87 -13.24
N SER A 32 32.12 -2.96 -12.57
CA SER A 32 30.90 -3.72 -12.88
C SER A 32 29.63 -2.87 -12.73
N LYS A 33 29.57 -2.01 -11.72
CA LYS A 33 28.45 -1.06 -11.53
C LYS A 33 28.43 0.00 -12.63
N GLY A 34 29.60 0.51 -13.02
CA GLY A 34 29.75 1.45 -14.12
C GLY A 34 29.27 0.87 -15.46
N GLU A 35 29.66 -0.35 -15.79
CA GLU A 35 29.27 -1.02 -17.03
C GLU A 35 27.74 -1.30 -17.04
N ARG A 36 27.18 -1.78 -15.94
CA ARG A 36 25.71 -1.93 -15.81
C ARG A 36 24.97 -0.61 -16.03
N ASN A 37 25.49 0.50 -15.52
CA ASN A 37 24.89 1.81 -15.73
C ASN A 37 24.99 2.26 -17.20
N ARG A 38 26.12 2.03 -17.88
CA ARG A 38 26.27 2.31 -19.31
C ARG A 38 25.27 1.50 -20.14
N ILE A 39 25.10 0.22 -19.85
CA ILE A 39 24.09 -0.64 -20.49
C ILE A 39 22.68 -0.10 -20.23
N LYS A 40 22.34 0.23 -18.98
CA LYS A 40 21.04 0.85 -18.64
C LYS A 40 20.78 2.12 -19.44
N VAL A 41 21.78 3.00 -19.58
CA VAL A 41 21.65 4.24 -20.36
C VAL A 41 21.45 3.93 -21.85
N ARG A 42 22.26 3.08 -22.47
CA ARG A 42 22.10 2.69 -23.88
C ARG A 42 20.72 2.11 -24.18
N VAL A 43 20.24 1.19 -23.32
CA VAL A 43 18.90 0.59 -23.45
C VAL A 43 17.81 1.66 -23.33
N ARG A 44 17.92 2.57 -22.35
CA ARG A 44 16.94 3.65 -22.18
C ARG A 44 16.92 4.60 -23.37
N THR A 45 18.09 4.99 -23.88
CA THR A 45 18.19 5.86 -25.08
C THR A 45 17.58 5.18 -26.30
N ALA A 46 17.86 3.90 -26.53
CA ALA A 46 17.25 3.14 -27.62
C ALA A 46 15.73 3.01 -27.48
N MET A 47 15.21 2.79 -26.27
CA MET A 47 13.78 2.73 -26.02
C MET A 47 13.11 4.09 -26.19
N SER A 48 13.78 5.17 -25.76
CA SER A 48 13.34 6.54 -25.96
C SER A 48 13.19 6.87 -27.46
N ALA A 49 14.23 6.61 -28.25
CA ALA A 49 14.19 6.85 -29.69
C ALA A 49 13.06 6.05 -30.38
N ARG A 50 12.87 4.79 -30.03
CA ARG A 50 11.75 3.96 -30.56
C ARG A 50 10.38 4.49 -30.17
N ALA A 51 10.22 4.99 -28.94
CA ALA A 51 8.96 5.59 -28.53
C ALA A 51 8.68 6.90 -29.26
N GLN A 52 9.70 7.74 -29.43
CA GLN A 52 9.61 9.06 -30.02
C GLN A 52 9.45 9.01 -31.54
N MET A 53 10.37 8.32 -32.23
CA MET A 53 10.42 8.32 -33.70
C MET A 53 9.46 7.30 -34.33
N GLU A 54 9.40 6.09 -33.79
CA GLU A 54 8.60 5.00 -34.35
C GLU A 54 7.19 4.93 -33.73
N GLY A 55 6.92 5.62 -32.62
CA GLY A 55 5.66 5.50 -31.88
C GLY A 55 5.39 4.07 -31.36
N ARG A 56 6.41 3.22 -31.30
CA ARG A 56 6.26 1.81 -31.02
C ARG A 56 5.70 1.55 -29.63
N TYR A 57 4.75 0.63 -29.53
CA TYR A 57 4.30 0.10 -28.24
C TYR A 57 5.42 -0.72 -27.59
N LEU A 58 5.94 -0.22 -26.46
CA LEU A 58 7.07 -0.83 -25.75
C LEU A 58 6.65 -1.74 -24.60
N GLY A 59 5.39 -2.19 -24.61
CA GLY A 59 4.85 -3.08 -23.58
C GLY A 59 4.10 -2.34 -22.47
N GLY A 60 3.65 -3.11 -21.50
CA GLY A 60 2.84 -2.65 -20.38
C GLY A 60 1.36 -3.03 -20.53
N ARG A 61 0.50 -2.35 -19.78
CA ARG A 61 -0.95 -2.54 -19.87
C ARG A 61 -1.55 -1.56 -20.87
N PRO A 62 -2.44 -1.99 -21.81
CA PRO A 62 -3.18 -1.05 -22.63
C PRO A 62 -4.05 -0.16 -21.75
N PRO A 63 -4.22 1.13 -22.10
CA PRO A 63 -5.21 1.99 -21.46
C PRO A 63 -6.63 1.44 -21.65
N TYR A 64 -7.52 1.70 -20.69
CA TYR A 64 -8.94 1.41 -20.87
C TYR A 64 -9.48 2.10 -22.11
N GLY A 65 -10.23 1.42 -22.96
CA GLY A 65 -10.63 1.92 -24.28
C GLY A 65 -9.74 1.45 -25.42
N TYR A 66 -8.63 0.75 -25.12
CA TYR A 66 -7.78 0.12 -26.12
C TYR A 66 -7.54 -1.36 -25.82
N VAL A 67 -7.39 -2.15 -26.88
CA VAL A 67 -6.94 -3.53 -26.88
C VAL A 67 -5.60 -3.67 -27.58
N LEU A 68 -4.85 -4.72 -27.24
CA LEU A 68 -3.61 -5.05 -27.93
C LEU A 68 -3.92 -5.95 -29.12
N ILE A 69 -3.47 -5.54 -30.31
CA ILE A 69 -3.48 -6.37 -31.50
C ILE A 69 -2.06 -6.79 -31.88
N ASP A 70 -1.95 -7.95 -32.46
CA ASP A 70 -0.72 -8.48 -33.03
C ASP A 70 -0.55 -7.93 -34.43
N VAL A 71 0.58 -7.26 -34.69
CA VAL A 71 0.92 -6.63 -35.99
C VAL A 71 2.04 -7.36 -36.72
N GLY A 72 2.45 -8.54 -36.24
CA GLY A 72 3.45 -9.34 -36.91
C GLY A 72 4.65 -9.73 -36.07
N PRO A 73 5.66 -10.38 -36.64
CA PRO A 73 6.85 -10.79 -35.93
C PRO A 73 7.66 -9.59 -35.40
N HIS A 74 8.41 -9.82 -34.34
CA HIS A 74 9.25 -8.76 -33.79
C HIS A 74 10.34 -8.33 -34.81
N PRO A 75 10.61 -7.03 -35.04
CA PRO A 75 11.57 -6.55 -36.04
C PRO A 75 13.03 -6.98 -35.80
N ASN A 76 13.38 -7.35 -34.57
CA ASN A 76 14.68 -7.95 -34.29
C ASN A 76 14.60 -9.45 -34.58
N PRO A 77 15.42 -9.97 -35.56
CA PRO A 77 15.37 -11.37 -35.98
C PRO A 77 15.56 -12.38 -34.84
N ALA A 78 16.47 -12.11 -33.91
CA ALA A 78 16.71 -12.98 -32.76
C ALA A 78 15.45 -13.10 -31.88
N LYS A 79 14.75 -11.99 -31.66
CA LYS A 79 13.50 -12.00 -30.88
C LYS A 79 12.32 -12.61 -31.67
N ALA A 80 12.32 -12.46 -32.97
CA ALA A 80 11.34 -13.10 -33.83
C ALA A 80 11.52 -14.63 -33.83
N ALA A 81 12.76 -15.11 -33.84
CA ALA A 81 13.08 -16.52 -33.68
C ALA A 81 12.63 -17.08 -32.32
N ASP A 82 12.67 -16.27 -31.25
CA ASP A 82 12.10 -16.59 -29.92
C ASP A 82 10.56 -16.53 -29.89
N GLY A 83 9.88 -16.37 -31.01
CA GLY A 83 8.41 -16.28 -31.09
C GLY A 83 7.83 -14.96 -30.57
N LYS A 84 8.64 -13.93 -30.31
CA LYS A 84 8.15 -12.63 -29.85
C LYS A 84 7.50 -11.85 -31.00
N ARG A 85 6.34 -11.26 -30.69
CA ARG A 85 5.50 -10.53 -31.64
C ARG A 85 5.50 -9.05 -31.36
N LEU A 86 5.20 -8.24 -32.40
CA LEU A 86 4.96 -6.82 -32.30
C LEU A 86 3.49 -6.58 -32.01
N HIS A 87 3.21 -5.67 -31.06
CA HIS A 87 1.84 -5.31 -30.70
C HIS A 87 1.60 -3.83 -30.94
N ALA A 88 0.35 -3.50 -31.28
CA ALA A 88 -0.16 -2.15 -31.39
C ALA A 88 -1.45 -1.99 -30.57
N LEU A 89 -1.85 -0.73 -30.36
CA LEU A 89 -3.13 -0.40 -29.73
C LEU A 89 -4.22 -0.23 -30.78
N ALA A 90 -5.32 -0.92 -30.64
CA ALA A 90 -6.55 -0.73 -31.41
C ALA A 90 -7.68 -0.28 -30.48
N ILE A 91 -8.68 0.40 -31.00
CA ILE A 91 -9.84 0.88 -30.24
C ILE A 91 -10.70 -0.32 -29.81
N ASP A 92 -11.08 -0.33 -28.53
CA ASP A 92 -12.19 -1.14 -28.01
C ASP A 92 -13.43 -0.23 -28.01
N GLU A 93 -14.33 -0.42 -28.95
CA GLU A 93 -15.46 0.49 -29.19
C GLU A 93 -16.32 0.69 -27.94
N ARG A 94 -16.60 -0.37 -27.17
CA ARG A 94 -17.42 -0.31 -25.96
C ARG A 94 -16.75 0.49 -24.86
N ALA A 95 -15.49 0.23 -24.60
CA ALA A 95 -14.74 0.92 -23.57
C ALA A 95 -14.34 2.35 -24.02
N ALA A 96 -14.09 2.56 -25.31
CA ALA A 96 -13.81 3.88 -25.87
C ALA A 96 -15.01 4.84 -25.74
N ALA A 97 -16.23 4.36 -25.98
CA ALA A 97 -17.44 5.17 -25.76
C ALA A 97 -17.55 5.67 -24.31
N VAL A 98 -17.16 4.85 -23.34
CA VAL A 98 -17.12 5.26 -21.92
C VAL A 98 -16.03 6.32 -21.68
N VAL A 99 -14.87 6.21 -22.35
CA VAL A 99 -13.80 7.22 -22.26
C VAL A 99 -14.31 8.56 -22.81
N VAL A 100 -14.92 8.59 -23.99
CA VAL A 100 -15.50 9.81 -24.60
C VAL A 100 -16.52 10.43 -23.63
N ARG A 101 -17.42 9.61 -23.09
CA ARG A 101 -18.42 10.06 -22.12
C ARG A 101 -17.79 10.70 -20.87
N ILE A 102 -16.73 10.10 -20.31
CA ILE A 102 -16.02 10.66 -19.14
C ILE A 102 -15.47 12.05 -19.45
N PHE A 103 -14.88 12.25 -20.63
CA PHE A 103 -14.39 13.58 -21.06
C PHE A 103 -15.55 14.57 -21.26
N THR A 104 -16.60 14.18 -21.93
CA THR A 104 -17.79 15.02 -22.18
C THR A 104 -18.43 15.48 -20.88
N GLU A 105 -18.71 14.56 -19.95
CA GLU A 105 -19.30 14.90 -18.66
C GLU A 105 -18.37 15.78 -17.80
N PHE A 106 -17.06 15.53 -17.87
CA PHE A 106 -16.09 16.34 -17.13
C PHE A 106 -16.00 17.77 -17.66
N LEU A 107 -16.03 17.96 -18.97
CA LEU A 107 -16.05 19.27 -19.64
C LEU A 107 -17.37 20.00 -19.41
N ALA A 108 -18.49 19.28 -19.32
CA ALA A 108 -19.78 19.82 -18.90
C ALA A 108 -19.86 20.24 -17.42
N GLY A 109 -18.73 20.10 -16.67
CA GLY A 109 -18.62 20.56 -15.28
C GLY A 109 -18.80 19.49 -14.22
N ALA A 110 -19.11 18.24 -14.58
CA ALA A 110 -19.27 17.15 -13.60
C ALA A 110 -17.95 16.92 -12.82
N GLY A 111 -18.07 16.62 -11.54
CA GLY A 111 -16.94 16.26 -10.70
C GLY A 111 -16.47 14.83 -10.96
N ILE A 112 -15.18 14.56 -10.81
CA ILE A 112 -14.58 13.20 -10.97
C ILE A 112 -15.30 12.16 -10.11
N TYR A 113 -15.70 12.54 -8.90
CA TYR A 113 -16.44 11.66 -7.99
C TYR A 113 -17.86 11.36 -8.52
N ALA A 114 -18.57 12.38 -8.98
CA ALA A 114 -19.94 12.21 -9.50
C ALA A 114 -19.97 11.34 -10.77
N ILE A 115 -18.96 11.48 -11.64
CA ILE A 115 -18.79 10.61 -12.81
C ILE A 115 -18.57 9.17 -12.38
N ALA A 116 -17.66 8.90 -11.44
CA ALA A 116 -17.39 7.55 -10.94
C ALA A 116 -18.64 6.92 -10.30
N GLU A 117 -19.39 7.68 -9.51
CA GLU A 117 -20.62 7.25 -8.85
C GLU A 117 -21.70 6.89 -9.88
N ARG A 118 -21.88 7.73 -10.92
CA ARG A 118 -22.86 7.50 -11.98
C ARG A 118 -22.55 6.24 -12.80
N LEU A 119 -21.29 6.10 -13.24
CA LEU A 119 -20.84 4.92 -13.98
C LEU A 119 -21.02 3.63 -13.16
N THR A 120 -20.83 3.71 -11.83
CA THR A 120 -21.07 2.58 -10.93
C THR A 120 -22.54 2.27 -10.79
N ALA A 121 -23.40 3.28 -10.62
CA ALA A 121 -24.85 3.12 -10.48
C ALA A 121 -25.49 2.53 -11.76
N GLU A 122 -24.96 2.88 -12.92
CA GLU A 122 -25.40 2.34 -14.21
C GLU A 122 -24.85 0.94 -14.52
N GLY A 123 -24.01 0.35 -13.64
CA GLY A 123 -23.45 -0.97 -13.82
C GLY A 123 -22.37 -1.07 -14.92
N ILE A 124 -21.82 0.08 -15.37
CA ILE A 124 -20.79 0.09 -16.42
C ILE A 124 -19.49 -0.53 -15.85
N PRO A 125 -18.91 -1.56 -16.52
CA PRO A 125 -17.71 -2.21 -16.03
C PRO A 125 -16.54 -1.24 -15.87
N CYS A 126 -15.96 -1.19 -14.67
CA CYS A 126 -14.76 -0.39 -14.44
C CYS A 126 -13.52 -1.05 -15.10
N PRO A 127 -12.38 -0.35 -15.28
CA PRO A 127 -11.19 -0.91 -15.93
C PRO A 127 -10.70 -2.23 -15.34
N SER A 128 -10.95 -2.47 -14.05
CA SER A 128 -10.56 -3.73 -13.37
C SER A 128 -11.54 -4.87 -13.62
N ALA A 129 -12.80 -4.58 -13.93
CA ALA A 129 -13.79 -5.58 -14.33
C ALA A 129 -13.66 -5.90 -15.82
N HIS A 130 -13.38 -4.90 -16.64
CA HIS A 130 -13.23 -5.02 -18.08
C HIS A 130 -12.01 -5.89 -18.47
N ASP A 131 -10.87 -5.74 -17.78
CA ASP A 131 -9.66 -6.55 -17.97
C ASP A 131 -9.37 -7.35 -16.70
N ARG A 132 -10.17 -8.39 -16.46
CA ARG A 132 -10.11 -9.21 -15.25
C ARG A 132 -8.82 -10.00 -15.14
N ASP A 133 -8.34 -10.54 -16.24
CA ASP A 133 -7.15 -11.40 -16.27
C ASP A 133 -5.90 -10.68 -15.77
N ARG A 134 -5.74 -9.40 -16.13
CA ARG A 134 -4.63 -8.57 -15.67
C ARG A 134 -4.89 -7.89 -14.32
N ASN A 135 -6.12 -8.00 -13.77
CA ASN A 135 -6.53 -7.32 -12.53
C ASN A 135 -7.12 -8.29 -11.49
N ARG A 136 -6.62 -9.51 -11.40
CA ARG A 136 -7.13 -10.58 -10.51
C ARG A 136 -7.23 -10.16 -9.03
N HIS A 137 -6.35 -9.27 -8.60
CA HIS A 137 -6.28 -8.77 -7.21
C HIS A 137 -7.28 -7.66 -6.88
N ARG A 138 -8.03 -7.13 -7.86
CA ARG A 138 -9.04 -6.08 -7.65
C ARG A 138 -10.45 -6.65 -7.76
N CYS A 139 -11.37 -6.17 -6.91
CA CYS A 139 -12.75 -6.67 -6.92
C CYS A 139 -13.54 -6.30 -8.20
N GLY A 140 -13.22 -5.19 -8.84
CA GLY A 140 -13.87 -4.77 -10.10
C GLY A 140 -15.32 -4.29 -9.95
N LEU A 141 -15.84 -4.12 -8.73
CA LEU A 141 -17.26 -3.85 -8.49
C LEU A 141 -17.69 -2.40 -8.74
N ALA A 142 -16.77 -1.46 -8.66
CA ALA A 142 -17.11 -0.05 -8.74
C ALA A 142 -16.02 0.78 -9.41
N TRP A 143 -16.44 1.86 -10.03
CA TRP A 143 -15.53 2.90 -10.51
C TRP A 143 -14.95 3.69 -9.34
N SER A 144 -13.66 3.87 -9.34
CA SER A 144 -12.99 4.76 -8.39
C SER A 144 -12.70 6.11 -9.03
N LYS A 145 -12.74 7.19 -8.22
CA LYS A 145 -12.30 8.52 -8.68
C LYS A 145 -10.87 8.54 -9.20
N SER A 146 -10.02 7.64 -8.72
CA SER A 146 -8.64 7.49 -9.22
C SER A 146 -8.60 6.88 -10.62
N ALA A 147 -9.52 5.97 -10.97
CA ALA A 147 -9.65 5.42 -12.32
C ALA A 147 -10.12 6.50 -13.31
N VAL A 148 -11.17 7.25 -12.98
CA VAL A 148 -11.65 8.38 -13.79
C VAL A 148 -10.54 9.42 -13.95
N ARG A 149 -9.83 9.79 -12.88
CA ARG A 149 -8.70 10.72 -12.98
C ARG A 149 -7.58 10.19 -13.86
N ALA A 150 -7.24 8.89 -13.76
CA ALA A 150 -6.20 8.27 -14.59
C ALA A 150 -6.56 8.30 -16.08
N ILE A 151 -7.85 8.17 -16.41
CA ILE A 151 -8.35 8.33 -17.78
C ILE A 151 -8.19 9.78 -18.23
N LEU A 152 -8.72 10.75 -17.49
CA LEU A 152 -8.66 12.17 -17.83
C LEU A 152 -7.22 12.72 -17.97
N THR A 153 -6.24 12.12 -17.31
CA THR A 153 -4.84 12.56 -17.32
C THR A 153 -3.92 11.73 -18.21
N ASN A 154 -4.46 10.79 -18.98
CA ASN A 154 -3.64 9.92 -19.81
C ASN A 154 -3.55 10.45 -21.27
N PRO A 155 -2.41 11.01 -21.68
CA PRO A 155 -2.28 11.59 -23.00
C PRO A 155 -2.29 10.57 -24.16
N ARG A 156 -2.25 9.26 -23.87
CA ARG A 156 -2.36 8.23 -24.91
C ARG A 156 -3.70 8.26 -25.64
N TYR A 157 -4.74 8.87 -25.05
CA TYR A 157 -6.04 8.98 -25.70
C TYR A 157 -6.02 9.89 -26.92
N THR A 158 -5.00 10.76 -27.07
CA THR A 158 -4.80 11.60 -28.27
C THR A 158 -4.06 10.87 -29.41
N GLY A 159 -3.87 9.55 -29.31
CA GLY A 159 -3.21 8.75 -30.32
C GLY A 159 -1.68 8.74 -30.24
N ARG A 160 -1.07 9.46 -29.32
CA ARG A 160 0.38 9.51 -29.15
C ARG A 160 0.86 8.43 -28.19
N GLN A 161 1.94 7.75 -28.57
CA GLN A 161 2.63 6.87 -27.62
C GLN A 161 3.37 7.71 -26.58
N VAL A 162 3.26 7.32 -25.31
CA VAL A 162 3.91 8.00 -24.19
C VAL A 162 4.74 7.01 -23.40
N TRP A 163 6.04 7.29 -23.34
CA TRP A 163 7.00 6.46 -22.62
C TRP A 163 7.64 7.23 -21.46
N ASN A 164 8.36 6.54 -20.57
CA ASN A 164 9.04 7.07 -19.39
C ASN A 164 8.12 7.73 -18.35
N ARG A 165 6.86 7.26 -18.24
CA ARG A 165 5.92 7.76 -17.21
C ARG A 165 6.29 7.31 -15.81
N GLN A 166 6.91 6.14 -15.70
CA GLN A 166 7.35 5.55 -14.44
C GLN A 166 8.79 5.04 -14.56
N ARG A 167 9.51 5.08 -13.44
CA ARG A 167 10.83 4.48 -13.32
C ARG A 167 10.86 3.47 -12.18
N LYS A 168 11.76 2.51 -12.28
CA LYS A 168 12.10 1.58 -11.23
C LYS A 168 13.32 2.13 -10.48
N ASP A 169 13.14 2.44 -9.21
CA ASP A 169 14.23 2.81 -8.31
C ASP A 169 14.58 1.61 -7.44
N GLU A 170 15.84 1.23 -7.44
CA GLU A 170 16.38 0.25 -6.50
C GLU A 170 16.65 0.98 -5.19
N VAL A 171 16.02 0.56 -4.11
CA VAL A 171 16.18 1.14 -2.77
C VAL A 171 16.70 0.05 -1.85
N LEU A 172 17.74 0.32 -1.09
CA LEU A 172 18.23 -0.60 -0.06
C LEU A 172 17.09 -1.02 0.87
N LEU A 173 17.04 -2.29 1.22
CA LEU A 173 16.10 -2.82 2.21
C LEU A 173 16.38 -2.22 3.58
N ASP A 174 17.66 -2.16 3.95
CA ASP A 174 18.16 -1.44 5.12
C ASP A 174 19.35 -0.59 4.70
N VAL A 175 19.40 0.66 5.19
CA VAL A 175 20.51 1.60 4.92
C VAL A 175 21.76 1.22 5.70
N HIS A 176 21.58 0.54 6.84
CA HIS A 176 22.66 0.12 7.74
C HIS A 176 23.20 -1.29 7.43
N ASP A 177 22.44 -2.10 6.69
CA ASP A 177 22.85 -3.44 6.23
C ASP A 177 22.65 -3.60 4.73
N VAL A 178 23.72 -3.33 4.00
CA VAL A 178 23.76 -3.43 2.53
C VAL A 178 23.68 -4.89 2.04
N ALA A 179 24.02 -5.86 2.90
CA ALA A 179 23.99 -7.28 2.56
C ALA A 179 22.57 -7.83 2.40
N LEU A 180 21.56 -7.19 3.01
CA LEU A 180 20.15 -7.51 2.81
C LEU A 180 19.64 -7.26 1.39
N GLY A 181 20.39 -6.51 0.55
CA GLY A 181 20.07 -6.27 -0.84
C GLY A 181 19.12 -5.09 -1.06
N HIS A 182 18.49 -5.09 -2.24
CA HIS A 182 17.67 -3.97 -2.71
C HIS A 182 16.24 -4.42 -3.00
N THR A 183 15.27 -3.56 -2.71
CA THR A 183 13.89 -3.69 -3.19
C THR A 183 13.64 -2.71 -4.34
N THR A 184 12.82 -3.10 -5.31
CA THR A 184 12.45 -2.23 -6.43
C THR A 184 11.17 -1.48 -6.13
N LYS A 185 11.23 -0.14 -6.14
CA LYS A 185 10.07 0.73 -6.00
C LYS A 185 9.75 1.44 -7.31
N MET A 186 8.48 1.36 -7.75
CA MET A 186 8.01 2.12 -8.91
C MET A 186 7.71 3.55 -8.49
N ARG A 187 8.28 4.53 -9.20
CA ARG A 187 8.02 5.96 -9.01
C ARG A 187 7.53 6.60 -10.29
N TRP A 188 6.62 7.56 -10.16
CA TRP A 188 6.20 8.39 -11.28
C TRP A 188 7.28 9.43 -11.59
N ASN A 189 7.54 9.61 -12.88
CA ASN A 189 8.37 10.71 -13.36
C ASN A 189 7.51 11.97 -13.55
N ASP A 190 8.15 13.13 -13.45
CA ASP A 190 7.50 14.39 -13.79
C ASP A 190 7.07 14.41 -15.25
N GLN A 191 5.98 15.11 -15.54
CA GLN A 191 5.42 15.16 -16.90
C GLN A 191 6.41 15.69 -17.94
N GLY A 192 7.31 16.61 -17.54
CA GLY A 192 8.38 17.11 -18.40
C GLY A 192 9.42 16.08 -18.83
N GLN A 193 9.47 14.93 -18.14
CA GLN A 193 10.36 13.82 -18.47
C GLN A 193 9.68 12.73 -19.32
N TRP A 194 8.38 12.91 -19.61
CA TRP A 194 7.65 11.98 -20.46
C TRP A 194 8.05 12.18 -21.91
N ILE A 195 8.18 11.08 -22.64
CA ILE A 195 8.57 11.07 -24.04
C ILE A 195 7.36 10.71 -24.87
N TYR A 196 7.00 11.63 -25.75
CA TYR A 196 5.86 11.51 -26.66
C TYR A 196 6.35 11.11 -28.07
N SER A 197 5.55 10.29 -28.75
CA SER A 197 5.80 10.06 -30.18
C SER A 197 5.57 11.32 -31.00
N GLU A 198 6.43 11.55 -32.00
CA GLU A 198 6.30 12.67 -32.93
C GLU A 198 5.05 12.54 -33.81
N GLN A 199 4.74 11.31 -34.20
CA GLN A 199 3.59 10.99 -35.02
C GLN A 199 2.49 10.32 -34.19
N ILE A 200 1.27 10.30 -34.74
CA ILE A 200 0.15 9.52 -34.21
C ILE A 200 0.51 8.03 -34.34
N ALA A 201 0.59 7.35 -33.22
CA ALA A 201 1.05 5.97 -33.11
C ALA A 201 -0.10 4.93 -33.10
N HIS A 202 -1.32 5.38 -32.81
CA HIS A 202 -2.53 4.56 -32.76
C HIS A 202 -3.76 5.45 -32.92
N PRO A 203 -4.94 4.90 -33.27
CA PRO A 203 -6.15 5.69 -33.46
C PRO A 203 -6.51 6.48 -32.20
N PRO A 204 -6.72 7.80 -32.27
CA PRO A 204 -7.11 8.61 -31.13
C PRO A 204 -8.57 8.34 -30.74
N ILE A 205 -8.86 8.33 -29.43
CA ILE A 205 -10.24 8.29 -28.89
C ILE A 205 -10.71 9.73 -28.60
N ILE A 206 -9.78 10.61 -28.22
CA ILE A 206 -10.03 12.00 -27.86
C ILE A 206 -9.10 12.88 -28.71
N ASP A 207 -9.62 13.98 -29.24
CA ASP A 207 -8.80 14.97 -29.94
C ASP A 207 -7.93 15.79 -28.96
N ASP A 208 -6.85 16.38 -29.48
CA ASP A 208 -5.88 17.15 -28.70
C ASP A 208 -6.52 18.36 -28.00
N GLU A 209 -7.51 19.01 -28.65
CA GLU A 209 -8.18 20.20 -28.08
C GLU A 209 -9.04 19.83 -26.86
N THR A 210 -9.86 18.78 -26.98
CA THR A 210 -10.68 18.25 -25.90
C THR A 210 -9.81 17.81 -24.71
N PHE A 211 -8.69 17.15 -25.01
CA PHE A 211 -7.73 16.74 -23.99
C PHE A 211 -7.11 17.96 -23.28
N ALA A 212 -6.65 18.96 -24.03
CA ALA A 212 -6.07 20.19 -23.48
C ALA A 212 -7.05 20.94 -22.58
N LYS A 213 -8.32 21.10 -22.99
CA LYS A 213 -9.39 21.70 -22.17
C LYS A 213 -9.57 20.94 -20.85
N ALA A 214 -9.56 19.62 -20.89
CA ALA A 214 -9.68 18.80 -19.68
C ALA A 214 -8.48 19.01 -18.73
N GLN A 215 -7.24 19.10 -19.26
CA GLN A 215 -6.04 19.40 -18.44
C GLN A 215 -6.11 20.78 -17.80
N GLN A 216 -6.54 21.82 -18.54
CA GLN A 216 -6.71 23.17 -18.01
C GLN A 216 -7.71 23.20 -16.82
N LEU A 217 -8.86 22.53 -16.98
CA LEU A 217 -9.84 22.42 -15.90
C LEU A 217 -9.31 21.65 -14.67
N LEU A 218 -8.52 20.59 -14.88
CA LEU A 218 -7.86 19.86 -13.81
C LEU A 218 -6.84 20.72 -13.06
N ALA A 219 -6.03 21.49 -13.80
CA ALA A 219 -5.05 22.41 -13.24
C ALA A 219 -5.73 23.54 -12.44
N ALA A 220 -6.78 24.15 -12.97
CA ALA A 220 -7.56 25.19 -12.27
C ALA A 220 -8.20 24.68 -10.99
N LYS A 221 -8.75 23.45 -10.98
CA LYS A 221 -9.28 22.80 -9.77
C LYS A 221 -8.20 22.48 -8.75
N ASN A 222 -6.98 22.12 -9.20
CA ASN A 222 -5.84 21.88 -8.32
C ASN A 222 -5.27 23.17 -7.73
N ALA A 223 -5.15 24.24 -8.53
CA ALA A 223 -4.70 25.56 -8.05
C ALA A 223 -5.59 26.10 -6.93
N ARG A 224 -6.91 25.96 -7.07
CA ARG A 224 -7.86 26.31 -5.99
C ARG A 224 -7.67 25.48 -4.70
N LYS A 225 -7.14 24.26 -4.79
CA LYS A 225 -6.80 23.43 -3.61
C LYS A 225 -5.50 23.87 -2.94
N ILE A 226 -4.50 24.31 -3.70
CA ILE A 226 -3.19 24.76 -3.18
C ILE A 226 -3.37 26.05 -2.36
N VAL A 227 -4.26 26.95 -2.79
CA VAL A 227 -4.60 28.19 -2.06
C VAL A 227 -5.38 27.89 -0.75
N ARG A 228 -6.01 26.73 -0.63
CA ARG A 228 -6.49 26.24 0.66
C ARG A 228 -5.29 25.70 1.45
N ARG A 229 -4.57 26.58 2.15
CA ARG A 229 -3.69 26.18 3.27
C ARG A 229 -4.45 25.14 4.10
N PRO A 230 -3.81 24.04 4.56
CA PRO A 230 -4.41 23.23 5.59
C PRO A 230 -4.81 24.21 6.69
N ARG A 231 -6.11 24.42 6.85
CA ARG A 231 -6.60 25.15 8.02
C ARG A 231 -6.13 24.32 9.20
N SER A 232 -5.03 24.73 9.82
CA SER A 232 -4.84 24.38 11.21
C SER A 232 -6.11 24.93 11.86
N SER A 233 -7.04 24.04 12.13
CA SER A 233 -8.25 24.43 12.84
C SER A 233 -7.76 24.99 14.15
N PRO A 234 -8.03 26.26 14.47
CA PRO A 234 -7.68 26.81 15.79
C PRO A 234 -8.46 26.12 16.91
N ARG A 235 -9.29 25.12 16.56
CA ARG A 235 -10.16 24.38 17.46
C ARG A 235 -9.55 23.01 17.73
N ALA A 236 -9.36 22.71 18.98
CA ALA A 236 -8.98 21.39 19.42
C ALA A 236 -10.17 20.43 19.23
N TYR A 237 -9.95 19.38 18.48
CA TYR A 237 -10.87 18.23 18.40
C TYR A 237 -10.28 17.12 19.26
N VAL A 238 -10.77 16.99 20.47
CA VAL A 238 -10.18 16.14 21.53
C VAL A 238 -10.07 14.66 21.09
N LEU A 239 -11.09 14.14 20.41
CA LEU A 239 -11.14 12.76 19.96
C LEU A 239 -10.57 12.56 18.53
N ARG A 240 -9.82 13.53 18.02
CA ARG A 240 -9.20 13.45 16.69
C ARG A 240 -8.15 12.32 16.64
N GLY A 241 -8.34 11.39 15.72
CA GLY A 241 -7.40 10.28 15.52
C GLY A 241 -7.73 9.04 16.34
N VAL A 242 -8.49 9.15 17.44
CA VAL A 242 -8.87 8.05 18.33
C VAL A 242 -10.30 7.54 18.11
N LEU A 243 -11.16 8.31 17.43
CA LEU A 243 -12.55 7.94 17.17
C LEU A 243 -12.74 7.29 15.79
N PHE A 244 -13.41 6.13 15.76
CA PHE A 244 -13.65 5.33 14.56
C PHE A 244 -15.15 5.08 14.37
N CYS A 245 -15.58 4.94 13.11
CA CYS A 245 -16.93 4.53 12.75
C CYS A 245 -17.09 3.01 12.87
N GLY A 246 -18.07 2.52 13.62
CA GLY A 246 -18.34 1.08 13.82
C GLY A 246 -18.86 0.36 12.58
N ILE A 247 -19.32 1.09 11.54
CA ILE A 247 -19.79 0.49 10.28
C ILE A 247 -18.62 0.25 9.31
N CYS A 248 -17.79 1.26 9.08
CA CYS A 248 -16.71 1.18 8.07
C CYS A 248 -15.31 1.13 8.67
N HIS A 249 -15.16 1.14 9.98
CA HIS A 249 -13.90 1.12 10.74
C HIS A 249 -12.92 2.23 10.38
N ARG A 250 -13.38 3.31 9.73
CA ARG A 250 -12.55 4.48 9.40
C ARG A 250 -12.59 5.51 10.51
N ARG A 251 -11.49 6.27 10.62
CA ARG A 251 -11.41 7.41 11.55
C ARG A 251 -12.44 8.45 11.18
N MET A 252 -13.20 8.92 12.17
CA MET A 252 -14.12 10.01 12.02
C MET A 252 -13.38 11.35 11.99
N GLN A 253 -13.89 12.30 11.23
CA GLN A 253 -13.27 13.61 11.02
C GLN A 253 -13.99 14.66 11.87
N GLY A 254 -13.22 15.53 12.54
CA GLY A 254 -13.76 16.68 13.25
C GLY A 254 -14.51 17.63 12.30
N SER A 255 -15.65 18.09 12.73
CA SER A 255 -16.54 19.03 12.02
C SER A 255 -17.12 20.02 13.00
N TRP A 256 -17.22 21.28 12.59
CA TRP A 256 -17.81 22.33 13.40
C TRP A 256 -19.11 22.80 12.76
N ASN A 257 -20.23 22.62 13.46
CA ASN A 257 -21.55 23.02 13.02
C ASN A 257 -22.33 23.60 14.20
N ASN A 258 -23.18 24.61 13.96
CA ASN A 258 -24.03 25.21 14.96
C ASN A 258 -23.30 25.56 16.27
N ASN A 259 -22.10 26.14 16.14
CA ASN A 259 -21.25 26.53 17.27
C ASN A 259 -20.83 25.37 18.20
N GLN A 260 -20.79 24.13 17.68
CA GLN A 260 -20.46 22.93 18.46
C GLN A 260 -19.51 22.01 17.68
N THR A 261 -18.76 21.22 18.45
CA THR A 261 -17.82 20.23 17.93
C THR A 261 -18.55 18.92 17.65
N TYR A 262 -18.40 18.43 16.42
CA TYR A 262 -18.90 17.12 15.96
C TYR A 262 -17.79 16.31 15.35
N TYR A 263 -17.97 15.00 15.34
CA TYR A 263 -17.22 14.06 14.51
C TYR A 263 -18.12 13.50 13.44
N ARG A 264 -17.64 13.42 12.21
CA ARG A 264 -18.40 12.88 11.10
C ARG A 264 -17.66 11.76 10.38
N CYS A 265 -18.38 10.75 9.97
CA CYS A 265 -17.94 9.78 8.98
C CYS A 265 -18.73 10.02 7.70
N THR A 266 -18.04 10.41 6.63
CA THR A 266 -18.62 10.51 5.28
C THR A 266 -17.97 9.44 4.43
N PHE A 267 -18.52 8.23 4.43
CA PHE A 267 -18.03 7.12 3.64
C PHE A 267 -18.52 7.29 2.20
N PRO A 268 -17.63 7.44 1.20
CA PRO A 268 -18.06 7.61 -0.18
C PRO A 268 -18.83 6.39 -0.69
N THR A 269 -19.91 6.60 -1.42
CA THR A 269 -20.77 5.54 -1.95
C THR A 269 -20.00 4.55 -2.82
N GLU A 270 -19.03 5.03 -3.63
CA GLU A 270 -18.16 4.17 -4.42
C GLU A 270 -17.35 3.16 -3.59
N TYR A 271 -16.90 3.57 -2.41
CA TYR A 271 -16.18 2.68 -1.50
C TYR A 271 -17.10 1.72 -0.75
N ALA A 272 -18.31 2.15 -0.44
CA ALA A 272 -19.32 1.32 0.18
C ALA A 272 -19.71 0.17 -0.75
N LEU A 273 -20.02 0.46 -2.00
CA LEU A 273 -20.31 -0.54 -3.04
C LEU A 273 -19.13 -1.50 -3.26
N ALA A 274 -17.93 -0.98 -3.42
CA ALA A 274 -16.73 -1.79 -3.66
C ALA A 274 -16.35 -2.71 -2.48
N ASN A 275 -16.76 -2.36 -1.25
CA ASN A 275 -16.47 -3.13 -0.05
C ASN A 275 -17.71 -3.87 0.49
N HIS A 276 -18.85 -3.85 -0.21
CA HIS A 276 -20.11 -4.45 0.23
C HIS A 276 -20.58 -3.97 1.62
N ILE A 277 -20.31 -2.70 1.93
CA ILE A 277 -20.68 -2.09 3.21
C ILE A 277 -21.89 -1.21 3.01
N THR A 278 -22.99 -1.51 3.74
CA THR A 278 -24.14 -0.62 3.84
C THR A 278 -23.81 0.49 4.83
N HIS A 279 -23.57 1.70 4.34
CA HIS A 279 -23.19 2.84 5.18
C HIS A 279 -24.05 4.06 4.85
N PRO A 280 -24.62 4.76 5.83
CA PRO A 280 -25.31 6.01 5.62
C PRO A 280 -24.40 7.04 4.96
N ARG A 281 -24.96 7.99 4.20
CA ARG A 281 -24.19 9.05 3.52
C ARG A 281 -23.29 9.83 4.48
N ALA A 282 -23.76 10.05 5.70
CA ALA A 282 -23.00 10.67 6.78
C ALA A 282 -23.49 10.17 8.14
N VAL A 283 -22.54 9.93 9.04
CA VAL A 283 -22.77 9.63 10.45
C VAL A 283 -22.15 10.75 11.26
N TYR A 284 -22.90 11.32 12.18
CA TYR A 284 -22.46 12.40 13.06
C TYR A 284 -22.50 11.96 14.51
N LEU A 285 -21.53 12.43 15.29
CA LEU A 285 -21.46 12.25 16.74
C LEU A 285 -21.02 13.57 17.36
N ARG A 286 -21.73 14.03 18.38
CA ARG A 286 -21.40 15.27 19.11
C ARG A 286 -20.33 14.99 20.14
N GLU A 287 -19.29 15.82 20.20
CA GLU A 287 -18.19 15.66 21.17
C GLU A 287 -18.69 15.74 22.61
N ALA A 288 -19.56 16.70 22.90
CA ALA A 288 -20.10 16.93 24.24
C ALA A 288 -20.92 15.75 24.82
N GLU A 289 -21.41 14.85 23.97
CA GLU A 289 -22.14 13.64 24.40
C GLU A 289 -21.21 12.50 24.80
N VAL A 290 -19.99 12.50 24.29
CA VAL A 290 -19.06 11.36 24.45
C VAL A 290 -17.96 11.67 25.44
N LEU A 291 -17.45 12.90 25.43
CA LEU A 291 -16.27 13.27 26.19
C LEU A 291 -16.42 13.05 27.71
N PRO A 292 -17.56 13.46 28.36
CA PRO A 292 -17.74 13.23 29.79
C PRO A 292 -17.79 11.75 30.18
N GLU A 293 -18.39 10.93 29.31
CA GLU A 293 -18.50 9.48 29.52
C GLU A 293 -17.16 8.78 29.41
N VAL A 294 -16.32 9.21 28.44
CA VAL A 294 -14.95 8.70 28.29
C VAL A 294 -14.08 9.09 29.47
N ASP A 295 -14.15 10.34 29.94
CA ASP A 295 -13.43 10.81 31.13
C ASP A 295 -13.87 10.02 32.36
N THR A 296 -15.17 9.82 32.57
CA THR A 296 -15.72 9.03 33.68
C THR A 296 -15.28 7.58 33.61
N TRP A 297 -15.28 6.98 32.42
CA TRP A 297 -14.83 5.60 32.26
C TRP A 297 -13.33 5.45 32.56
N LEU A 298 -12.48 6.38 32.08
CA LEU A 298 -11.06 6.41 32.39
C LEU A 298 -10.82 6.56 33.90
N THR A 299 -11.47 7.52 34.52
CA THR A 299 -11.34 7.74 35.96
C THR A 299 -11.73 6.51 36.78
N LYS A 300 -12.81 5.82 36.41
CA LYS A 300 -13.24 4.57 37.07
C LYS A 300 -12.26 3.43 36.83
N THR A 301 -11.75 3.28 35.62
CA THR A 301 -10.82 2.20 35.24
C THR A 301 -9.50 2.30 36.01
N PHE A 302 -9.01 3.52 36.24
CA PHE A 302 -7.77 3.79 36.96
C PHE A 302 -7.97 4.20 38.44
N ASP A 303 -9.20 4.06 38.98
CA ASP A 303 -9.45 4.29 40.42
C ASP A 303 -8.67 3.25 41.23
N PRO A 304 -7.98 3.66 42.32
CA PRO A 304 -7.24 2.75 43.19
C PRO A 304 -8.05 1.52 43.66
N ARG A 305 -9.36 1.66 43.84
CA ARG A 305 -10.26 0.56 44.22
C ARG A 305 -10.45 -0.50 43.14
N HIS A 306 -10.29 -0.17 41.88
CA HIS A 306 -10.39 -1.07 40.74
C HIS A 306 -9.05 -1.49 40.14
N LEU A 307 -7.97 -0.91 40.67
CA LEU A 307 -6.60 -1.15 40.21
C LEU A 307 -6.19 -2.60 40.08
N PRO A 308 -6.45 -3.50 41.09
CA PRO A 308 -6.11 -4.89 41.00
C PRO A 308 -6.75 -5.60 39.79
N ALA A 309 -8.02 -5.37 39.56
CA ALA A 309 -8.75 -5.95 38.43
C ALA A 309 -8.25 -5.39 37.08
N THR A 310 -7.91 -4.11 37.03
CA THR A 310 -7.34 -3.47 35.85
C THR A 310 -5.94 -4.03 35.54
N LEU A 311 -5.10 -4.25 36.54
CA LEU A 311 -3.79 -4.87 36.39
C LEU A 311 -3.90 -6.33 35.90
N ASP A 312 -4.80 -7.11 36.46
CA ASP A 312 -5.01 -8.51 36.03
C ASP A 312 -5.49 -8.57 34.57
N ALA A 313 -6.38 -7.68 34.16
CA ALA A 313 -6.83 -7.55 32.76
C ALA A 313 -5.70 -7.11 31.82
N LEU A 314 -4.82 -6.20 32.24
CA LEU A 314 -3.68 -5.75 31.44
C LEU A 314 -2.63 -6.86 31.29
N VAL A 315 -2.33 -7.61 32.34
CA VAL A 315 -1.42 -8.77 32.30
C VAL A 315 -1.99 -9.84 31.36
N ALA A 316 -3.28 -10.13 31.44
CA ALA A 316 -3.95 -11.11 30.58
C ALA A 316 -3.93 -10.70 29.10
N THR A 317 -4.02 -9.41 28.79
CA THR A 317 -3.97 -8.91 27.38
C THR A 317 -2.58 -8.92 26.77
N GLN A 318 -1.49 -9.06 27.57
CA GLN A 318 -0.14 -9.26 27.03
C GLN A 318 0.06 -10.64 26.39
N ILE A 319 -0.86 -11.58 26.62
CA ILE A 319 -0.92 -12.85 25.91
C ILE A 319 -1.59 -12.55 24.55
N SER A 320 -0.81 -12.00 23.62
CA SER A 320 -1.31 -11.77 22.26
C SER A 320 -1.62 -13.11 21.61
N GLU A 321 -2.90 -13.32 21.24
CA GLU A 321 -3.21 -14.36 20.27
C GLU A 321 -2.40 -14.08 18.98
N PRO A 322 -1.76 -15.09 18.40
CA PRO A 322 -1.00 -14.92 17.17
C PRO A 322 -1.91 -14.31 16.09
N THR A 323 -1.40 -13.34 15.38
CA THR A 323 -2.16 -12.69 14.29
C THR A 323 -2.58 -13.75 13.26
N PRO A 324 -3.69 -13.57 12.54
CA PRO A 324 -4.10 -14.49 11.46
C PRO A 324 -2.98 -14.73 10.43
N GLU A 325 -2.11 -13.72 10.20
CA GLU A 325 -0.96 -13.85 9.31
C GLU A 325 0.15 -14.71 9.91
N GLU A 326 0.46 -14.55 11.19
CA GLU A 326 1.42 -15.40 11.91
C GLU A 326 0.95 -16.83 11.99
N THR A 327 -0.35 -17.06 12.25
CA THR A 327 -0.96 -18.39 12.26
C THR A 327 -0.85 -19.04 10.86
N THR A 328 -1.09 -18.27 9.79
CA THR A 328 -0.97 -18.77 8.41
C THR A 328 0.47 -19.16 8.08
N LEU A 329 1.45 -18.34 8.45
CA LEU A 329 2.87 -18.62 8.20
C LEU A 329 3.34 -19.83 8.99
N ARG A 330 2.91 -19.98 10.26
CA ARG A 330 3.23 -21.16 11.07
C ARG A 330 2.66 -22.43 10.44
N ASN A 331 1.40 -22.40 10.03
CA ASN A 331 0.76 -23.54 9.36
C ASN A 331 1.45 -23.87 8.01
N GLU A 332 1.94 -22.85 7.26
CA GLU A 332 2.70 -23.07 6.02
C GLU A 332 4.05 -23.77 6.31
N ILE A 333 4.74 -23.40 7.39
CA ILE A 333 6.00 -24.03 7.81
C ILE A 333 5.75 -25.47 8.24
N GLU A 334 4.75 -25.72 9.10
CA GLU A 334 4.38 -27.06 9.57
C GLU A 334 3.96 -27.98 8.42
N GLU A 335 3.25 -27.46 7.41
CA GLU A 335 2.90 -28.20 6.21
C GLU A 335 4.11 -28.60 5.37
N CYS A 336 5.08 -27.67 5.21
CA CYS A 336 6.33 -27.97 4.52
C CYS A 336 7.15 -29.05 5.26
N GLU A 337 7.19 -29.00 6.58
CA GLU A 337 7.89 -30.01 7.40
C GLU A 337 7.25 -31.39 7.27
N ARG A 338 5.93 -31.46 7.27
CA ARG A 338 5.18 -32.71 7.08
C ARG A 338 5.45 -33.31 5.68
N GLN A 339 5.46 -32.47 4.65
CA GLN A 339 5.79 -32.91 3.29
C GLN A 339 7.23 -33.42 3.17
N LEU A 340 8.19 -32.74 3.79
CA LEU A 340 9.59 -33.19 3.83
C LEU A 340 9.74 -34.54 4.54
N ALA A 341 9.00 -34.75 5.63
CA ALA A 341 8.97 -36.06 6.32
C ALA A 341 8.38 -37.16 5.42
N GLN A 342 7.30 -36.87 4.68
CA GLN A 342 6.71 -37.80 3.71
C GLN A 342 7.69 -38.15 2.59
N TYR A 343 8.42 -37.18 2.04
CA TYR A 343 9.43 -37.41 1.01
C TYR A 343 10.58 -38.27 1.51
N ARG A 344 10.99 -38.08 2.78
CA ARG A 344 11.99 -38.94 3.41
C ARG A 344 11.51 -40.40 3.48
N THR A 345 10.30 -40.62 3.95
CA THR A 345 9.69 -41.96 3.99
C THR A 345 9.54 -42.57 2.58
N ALA A 346 9.24 -41.77 1.57
CA ALA A 346 9.15 -42.22 0.20
C ALA A 346 10.52 -42.65 -0.39
N LEU A 347 11.60 -41.95 -0.01
CA LEU A 347 12.97 -42.34 -0.35
C LEU A 347 13.37 -43.65 0.31
N ASP A 348 12.98 -43.84 1.59
CA ASP A 348 13.27 -45.09 2.34
C ASP A 348 12.51 -46.30 1.79
N ASN A 349 11.44 -46.05 0.98
CA ASN A 349 10.61 -47.06 0.31
C ASN A 349 10.88 -47.18 -1.21
N ASP A 350 12.12 -47.01 -1.63
CA ASP A 350 12.59 -47.15 -3.04
C ASP A 350 11.95 -46.15 -4.03
N GLY A 351 11.49 -45.00 -3.59
CA GLY A 351 11.02 -43.94 -4.51
C GLY A 351 12.15 -43.35 -5.34
N ASP A 352 11.83 -42.90 -6.59
CA ASP A 352 12.81 -42.33 -7.52
C ASP A 352 13.54 -41.11 -6.89
N PRO A 353 14.86 -41.24 -6.63
CA PRO A 353 15.62 -40.17 -5.94
C PRO A 353 15.68 -38.86 -6.72
N THR A 354 15.58 -38.92 -8.06
CA THR A 354 15.69 -37.74 -8.92
C THR A 354 14.43 -36.87 -8.83
N VAL A 355 13.27 -37.51 -8.84
CA VAL A 355 11.98 -36.82 -8.72
C VAL A 355 11.76 -36.29 -7.30
N ILE A 356 12.02 -37.14 -6.31
CA ILE A 356 11.85 -36.77 -4.90
C ILE A 356 12.86 -35.68 -4.50
N GLY A 357 14.10 -35.74 -4.98
CA GLY A 357 15.11 -34.71 -4.75
C GLY A 357 14.68 -33.32 -5.23
N LYS A 358 13.98 -33.25 -6.38
CA LYS A 358 13.40 -31.99 -6.88
C LYS A 358 12.30 -31.47 -5.95
N TRP A 359 11.39 -32.31 -5.51
CA TRP A 359 10.33 -31.92 -4.57
C TRP A 359 10.85 -31.48 -3.21
N ILE A 360 11.89 -32.13 -2.71
CA ILE A 360 12.59 -31.74 -1.48
C ILE A 360 13.16 -30.33 -1.64
N THR A 361 13.85 -30.04 -2.76
CA THR A 361 14.45 -28.73 -3.03
C THR A 361 13.39 -27.63 -3.11
N GLU A 362 12.29 -27.88 -3.82
CA GLU A 362 11.18 -26.92 -3.95
C GLU A 362 10.48 -26.67 -2.59
N THR A 363 10.27 -27.73 -1.79
CA THR A 363 9.62 -27.61 -0.48
C THR A 363 10.53 -26.93 0.53
N GLN A 364 11.83 -27.21 0.51
CA GLN A 364 12.82 -26.50 1.34
C GLN A 364 12.91 -25.02 1.00
N ALA A 365 12.91 -24.67 -0.29
CA ALA A 365 12.88 -23.28 -0.72
C ALA A 365 11.62 -22.55 -0.23
N ARG A 366 10.44 -23.21 -0.30
CA ARG A 366 9.18 -22.67 0.22
C ARG A 366 9.21 -22.49 1.74
N LYS A 367 9.73 -23.47 2.48
CA LYS A 367 9.93 -23.39 3.94
C LYS A 367 10.81 -22.20 4.32
N LEU A 368 12.01 -22.08 3.70
CA LEU A 368 12.93 -20.97 3.93
C LEU A 368 12.31 -19.62 3.63
N ALA A 369 11.50 -19.52 2.57
CA ALA A 369 10.79 -18.29 2.23
C ALA A 369 9.71 -17.93 3.26
N ALA A 370 9.02 -18.91 3.84
CA ALA A 370 8.03 -18.69 4.90
C ALA A 370 8.72 -18.28 6.22
N GLU A 371 9.80 -18.94 6.61
CA GLU A 371 10.62 -18.58 7.77
C GLU A 371 11.26 -17.18 7.65
N ALA A 372 11.72 -16.81 6.46
CA ALA A 372 12.22 -15.46 6.21
C ALA A 372 11.12 -14.40 6.34
N ARG A 373 9.90 -14.70 5.86
CA ARG A 373 8.74 -13.82 6.07
C ARG A 373 8.37 -13.71 7.55
N GLN A 374 8.41 -14.79 8.29
CA GLN A 374 8.15 -14.80 9.73
C GLN A 374 9.19 -13.98 10.49
N ARG A 375 10.50 -14.13 10.18
CA ARG A 375 11.58 -13.31 10.76
C ARG A 375 11.46 -11.84 10.43
N ASN A 376 11.06 -11.49 9.20
CA ASN A 376 10.86 -10.11 8.80
C ASN A 376 9.60 -9.45 9.40
N GLN A 377 8.68 -10.24 9.94
CA GLN A 377 7.51 -9.76 10.68
C GLN A 377 7.82 -9.59 12.17
N GLN A 378 8.84 -10.26 12.68
CA GLN A 378 9.36 -9.98 14.02
C GLN A 378 10.05 -8.61 14.00
N PRO A 379 9.68 -7.69 14.89
CA PRO A 379 10.36 -6.40 14.98
C PRO A 379 11.86 -6.64 15.22
N THR A 380 12.70 -6.00 14.40
CA THR A 380 14.16 -6.01 14.52
C THR A 380 14.59 -5.16 15.72
N GLY A 381 14.26 -5.59 16.91
CA GLY A 381 14.62 -5.05 18.20
C GLY A 381 14.57 -6.18 19.22
N PRO A 382 15.16 -6.05 20.41
CA PRO A 382 14.92 -6.99 21.48
C PRO A 382 13.40 -7.12 21.60
N ALA A 383 12.90 -8.37 21.58
CA ALA A 383 11.46 -8.64 21.72
C ALA A 383 10.98 -7.78 22.90
N PRO A 384 9.89 -7.01 22.73
CA PRO A 384 9.40 -6.17 23.81
C PRO A 384 9.25 -7.08 25.04
N SER A 385 10.12 -6.88 26.03
CA SER A 385 10.09 -7.68 27.24
C SER A 385 8.69 -7.50 27.81
N ARG A 386 8.00 -8.61 28.06
CA ARG A 386 6.72 -8.55 28.75
C ARG A 386 6.95 -7.78 30.04
N MET A 387 6.20 -6.71 30.23
CA MET A 387 6.30 -5.93 31.45
C MET A 387 5.87 -6.82 32.62
N SER A 388 6.65 -6.83 33.68
CA SER A 388 6.24 -7.49 34.90
C SER A 388 4.99 -6.81 35.47
N ARG A 389 4.31 -7.52 36.38
CA ARG A 389 3.14 -6.94 37.07
C ARG A 389 3.51 -5.68 37.84
N GLU A 390 4.71 -5.65 38.40
CA GLU A 390 5.27 -4.51 39.15
C GLU A 390 5.57 -3.33 38.24
N GLU A 391 6.11 -3.56 37.07
CA GLU A 391 6.37 -2.52 36.06
C GLU A 391 5.05 -1.91 35.53
N ILE A 392 4.04 -2.76 35.29
CA ILE A 392 2.71 -2.29 34.88
C ILE A 392 2.08 -1.49 36.02
N ALA A 393 2.20 -1.95 37.28
CA ALA A 393 1.67 -1.26 38.44
C ALA A 393 2.28 0.14 38.59
N ALA A 394 3.60 0.32 38.41
CA ALA A 394 4.28 1.60 38.47
C ALA A 394 3.79 2.57 37.39
N VAL A 395 3.59 2.09 36.16
CA VAL A 395 3.04 2.90 35.06
C VAL A 395 1.59 3.30 35.36
N VAL A 396 0.77 2.38 35.84
CA VAL A 396 -0.64 2.62 36.16
C VAL A 396 -0.76 3.60 37.33
N GLU A 397 0.09 3.54 38.34
CA GLU A 397 0.12 4.47 39.46
C GLU A 397 0.41 5.92 38.99
N THR A 398 1.36 6.08 38.06
CA THR A 398 1.64 7.37 37.43
C THR A 398 0.41 7.91 36.65
N ILE A 399 -0.30 7.03 35.96
CA ILE A 399 -1.50 7.38 35.20
C ILE A 399 -2.66 7.75 36.14
N THR A 400 -2.79 7.06 37.28
CA THR A 400 -3.85 7.32 38.28
C THR A 400 -3.83 8.76 38.75
N GLY A 401 -2.66 9.33 39.04
CA GLY A 401 -2.50 10.72 39.41
C GLY A 401 -2.99 11.71 38.35
N LEU A 402 -2.80 11.38 37.06
CA LEU A 402 -3.29 12.20 35.96
C LEU A 402 -4.80 12.09 35.76
N MET A 403 -5.42 10.94 36.07
CA MET A 403 -6.84 10.72 35.85
C MET A 403 -7.73 11.57 36.77
N THR A 404 -7.26 11.95 37.93
CA THR A 404 -8.01 12.83 38.86
C THR A 404 -8.19 14.25 38.32
N VAL A 405 -7.23 14.74 37.52
CA VAL A 405 -7.22 16.08 36.95
C VAL A 405 -7.86 16.10 35.55
N LEU A 406 -7.91 14.95 34.87
CA LEU A 406 -8.35 14.82 33.47
C LEU A 406 -9.73 15.45 33.17
N PRO A 407 -10.79 15.32 34.00
CA PRO A 407 -12.08 15.93 33.71
C PRO A 407 -12.03 17.44 33.54
N HIS A 408 -11.11 18.10 34.24
CA HIS A 408 -10.93 19.57 34.26
C HIS A 408 -9.77 20.05 33.35
N ALA A 409 -9.05 19.12 32.69
CA ALA A 409 -7.91 19.45 31.85
C ALA A 409 -8.34 20.16 30.56
N GLU A 410 -7.45 20.98 30.04
CA GLU A 410 -7.63 21.65 28.74
C GLU A 410 -7.79 20.63 27.58
N PRO A 411 -8.54 20.98 26.52
CA PRO A 411 -8.78 20.06 25.39
C PRO A 411 -7.51 19.50 24.73
N VAL A 412 -6.42 20.27 24.75
CA VAL A 412 -5.13 19.84 24.17
C VAL A 412 -4.49 18.77 25.04
N ASP A 413 -4.50 18.96 26.34
CA ASP A 413 -3.92 18.01 27.31
C ASP A 413 -4.70 16.69 27.31
N LYS A 414 -6.04 16.76 27.25
CA LYS A 414 -6.90 15.56 27.08
C LYS A 414 -6.52 14.77 25.82
N MET A 415 -6.30 15.46 24.70
CA MET A 415 -5.90 14.81 23.44
C MET A 415 -4.54 14.11 23.57
N GLU A 416 -3.58 14.70 24.26
CA GLU A 416 -2.27 14.10 24.50
C GLU A 416 -2.39 12.86 25.38
N VAL A 417 -3.15 12.90 26.46
CA VAL A 417 -3.43 11.76 27.34
C VAL A 417 -4.10 10.62 26.58
N TYR A 418 -5.15 10.91 25.80
CA TYR A 418 -5.84 9.88 25.02
C TYR A 418 -4.94 9.23 23.94
N THR A 419 -4.04 10.04 23.37
CA THR A 419 -3.06 9.55 22.40
C THR A 419 -2.00 8.67 23.08
N ALA A 420 -1.52 9.08 24.26
CA ALA A 420 -0.53 8.34 25.04
C ALA A 420 -1.09 6.98 25.54
N LEU A 421 -2.37 6.96 25.90
CA LEU A 421 -3.08 5.73 26.30
C LEU A 421 -3.47 4.85 25.11
N HIS A 422 -3.11 5.21 23.88
CA HIS A 422 -3.54 4.54 22.64
C HIS A 422 -5.05 4.28 22.62
N LEU A 423 -5.84 5.25 23.10
CA LEU A 423 -7.28 5.13 23.22
C LEU A 423 -7.91 4.91 21.84
N ARG A 424 -8.76 3.91 21.74
CA ARG A 424 -9.57 3.61 20.56
C ARG A 424 -11.05 3.61 20.90
N LEU A 425 -11.75 4.56 20.33
CA LEU A 425 -13.21 4.71 20.46
C LEU A 425 -13.87 4.26 19.18
N THR A 426 -14.87 3.39 19.25
CA THR A 426 -15.64 2.95 18.08
C THR A 426 -17.11 3.30 18.29
N TYR A 427 -17.62 4.21 17.45
CA TYR A 427 -19.02 4.62 17.50
C TYR A 427 -19.92 3.72 16.66
N HIS A 428 -20.95 3.14 17.28
CA HIS A 428 -21.94 2.29 16.65
C HIS A 428 -23.24 3.08 16.43
N PRO A 429 -23.53 3.58 15.20
CA PRO A 429 -24.67 4.46 14.96
C PRO A 429 -26.03 3.80 15.20
N GLY A 430 -26.13 2.48 14.97
CA GLY A 430 -27.38 1.73 15.16
C GLY A 430 -27.84 1.68 16.60
N SER A 431 -26.92 1.40 17.52
CA SER A 431 -27.18 1.36 18.97
C SER A 431 -26.92 2.69 19.68
N ARG A 432 -26.33 3.67 18.98
CA ARG A 432 -25.87 4.96 19.54
C ARG A 432 -24.89 4.78 20.72
N THR A 433 -24.07 3.74 20.67
CA THR A 433 -23.08 3.44 21.70
C THR A 433 -21.66 3.68 21.20
N VAL A 434 -20.75 3.96 22.12
CA VAL A 434 -19.31 4.06 21.87
C VAL A 434 -18.62 2.96 22.66
N SER A 435 -17.95 2.03 21.95
CA SER A 435 -17.08 1.08 22.61
C SER A 435 -15.68 1.68 22.78
N THR A 436 -15.13 1.56 23.98
CA THR A 436 -13.86 2.16 24.38
C THR A 436 -12.85 1.05 24.61
N ARG A 437 -11.63 1.23 24.07
CA ARG A 437 -10.47 0.35 24.32
C ARG A 437 -9.25 1.24 24.56
N ALA A 438 -8.50 0.97 25.63
CA ALA A 438 -7.19 1.55 25.89
C ALA A 438 -6.13 0.47 25.80
N GLU A 439 -4.98 0.77 25.19
CA GLU A 439 -3.83 -0.11 25.11
C GLU A 439 -2.69 0.51 25.93
N ILE A 440 -2.36 -0.09 27.07
CA ILE A 440 -1.28 0.37 27.95
C ILE A 440 -0.11 -0.58 27.76
N GLY A 441 1.01 -0.05 27.29
CA GLY A 441 2.25 -0.82 27.17
C GLY A 441 2.63 -1.15 25.74
N GLN A 442 3.35 -0.24 25.19
CA GLN A 442 4.60 -0.36 24.44
C GLN A 442 5.14 1.06 24.33
N THR A 443 6.08 1.41 25.18
CA THR A 443 6.84 2.65 25.07
C THR A 443 7.47 2.70 23.68
N CYS A 444 6.88 3.47 22.79
CA CYS A 444 7.59 4.02 21.65
C CYS A 444 8.61 5.00 22.22
N THR A 445 9.83 4.53 22.49
CA THR A 445 10.99 5.40 22.59
C THR A 445 11.02 6.23 21.31
N LYS A 446 11.25 7.52 21.47
CA LYS A 446 11.34 8.53 20.39
C LYS A 446 12.26 8.04 19.27
N GLY A 447 11.66 7.43 18.25
CA GLY A 447 12.32 6.99 17.04
C GLY A 447 11.20 6.83 16.01
N SER A 448 11.19 7.76 15.04
CA SER A 448 10.29 7.87 13.90
C SER A 448 9.49 6.62 13.58
N CYS A 449 8.23 6.62 13.96
CA CYS A 449 7.28 5.62 13.51
C CYS A 449 7.11 5.76 11.97
N PRO A 450 7.47 4.76 11.16
CA PRO A 450 7.25 4.84 9.73
C PRO A 450 5.75 4.97 9.49
N ARG A 451 5.36 5.97 8.71
CA ARG A 451 4.00 6.14 8.22
C ARG A 451 3.58 4.88 7.47
N THR A 452 3.02 3.93 8.17
CA THR A 452 2.39 2.76 7.58
C THR A 452 1.21 3.26 6.77
N LYS A 453 1.37 3.31 5.46
CA LYS A 453 0.23 3.43 4.55
C LYS A 453 -0.68 2.26 4.86
N CYS A 454 -1.86 2.57 5.38
CA CYS A 454 -2.93 1.61 5.55
C CYS A 454 -3.39 1.12 4.16
N THR A 455 -2.72 0.12 3.63
CA THR A 455 -3.21 -0.70 2.53
C THR A 455 -4.05 -1.80 3.15
N GLN A 456 -5.29 -1.47 3.53
CA GLN A 456 -6.28 -2.51 3.72
C GLN A 456 -6.54 -3.15 2.34
N LYS A 457 -6.01 -4.35 2.15
CA LYS A 457 -6.52 -5.28 1.14
C LYS A 457 -8.01 -5.50 1.45
N PRO A 458 -8.92 -5.31 0.49
CA PRO A 458 -10.28 -5.79 0.67
C PRO A 458 -10.22 -7.32 0.81
N MET A 459 -10.72 -7.85 1.92
CA MET A 459 -11.03 -9.27 2.02
C MET A 459 -12.13 -9.59 1.01
N CYS A 460 -11.77 -9.99 -0.19
CA CYS A 460 -12.65 -10.76 -1.05
C CYS A 460 -12.81 -12.13 -0.41
N ALA A 461 -13.95 -12.37 0.22
CA ALA A 461 -14.37 -13.72 0.60
C ALA A 461 -14.31 -14.59 -0.66
N ARG A 462 -13.52 -15.65 -0.61
CA ARG A 462 -13.56 -16.72 -1.62
C ARG A 462 -14.90 -17.43 -1.49
N ARG A 463 -15.66 -17.45 -2.53
CA ARG A 463 -16.46 -18.59 -2.96
C ARG A 463 -15.79 -19.19 -4.17
#